data_3ec7600c2abb44b310bb56f6d8978fe9
#
_entry.id   3ec7600c2abb44b310bb56f6d8978fe9
#
_cell.length_a   1.000
_cell.length_b   1.000
_cell.length_c   1.000
_cell.angle_alpha   90.00
_cell.angle_beta   90.00
_cell.angle_gamma   90.00
#
_symmetry.space_group_name_H-M   'P 1'
#
loop_
_entity.id
_entity.type
_entity.pdbx_description
1 polymer ?
#
loop_
_entity_poly.entity_id
_entity_poly.type
_entity_poly.pdbx_seq_one_letter_code
_entity_poly.pdbx_strand_id
1 'polypeptide(L)'
;MNYKLKFLPLAKKDMTDIVRYISKDLQNPDAANHLAVKFIEAAESLLTFPYAAPVYHPIRPLNHEYRKITVQNYLMFFLVTEENKTVTIARVIYAKRDYDRLLS
;
A
#
# COMPACT_ATOMS: atom_id res chain seq x y z
N MET A 1 -10.32 -14.26 -9.59
CA MET A 1 -10.73 -13.88 -10.23
C MET A 1 -10.94 -12.52 -10.19
N ASN A 2 -11.43 -11.86 -10.44
CA ASN A 2 -11.27 -10.57 -10.95
C ASN A 2 -11.75 -9.48 -10.06
N TYR A 3 -10.86 -9.11 -9.19
CA TYR A 3 -11.06 -7.91 -8.40
C TYR A 3 -10.62 -6.69 -9.20
N LYS A 4 -11.27 -5.56 -8.93
CA LYS A 4 -10.87 -4.26 -9.48
C LYS A 4 -9.86 -3.63 -8.53
N LEU A 5 -8.94 -2.84 -9.08
CA LEU A 5 -7.94 -2.15 -8.29
C LEU A 5 -8.26 -0.67 -8.21
N LYS A 6 -8.23 -0.14 -7.00
CA LYS A 6 -8.48 1.28 -6.75
C LYS A 6 -7.43 1.79 -5.78
N PHE A 7 -6.94 3.01 -6.01
CA PHE A 7 -6.02 3.68 -5.10
C PHE A 7 -6.72 4.89 -4.50
N LEU A 8 -6.69 5.01 -3.18
CA LEU A 8 -7.17 6.23 -2.55
C LEU A 8 -6.20 7.38 -2.83
N PRO A 9 -6.68 8.62 -2.84
CA PRO A 9 -5.80 9.78 -3.05
C PRO A 9 -4.61 9.82 -2.12
N LEU A 10 -4.79 9.45 -0.84
CA LEU A 10 -3.67 9.42 0.12
C LEU A 10 -2.63 8.37 -0.25
N ALA A 11 -3.06 7.22 -0.77
CA ALA A 11 -2.10 6.20 -1.21
C ALA A 11 -1.29 6.70 -2.40
N LYS A 12 -1.94 7.37 -3.34
CA LYS A 12 -1.24 7.95 -4.49
C LYS A 12 -0.22 8.98 -4.04
N LYS A 13 -0.61 9.83 -3.08
CA LYS A 13 0.29 10.83 -2.53
C LYS A 13 1.47 10.18 -1.81
N ASP A 14 1.21 9.13 -1.02
CA ASP A 14 2.27 8.40 -0.33
C ASP A 14 3.31 7.89 -1.31
N MET A 15 2.87 7.22 -2.37
CA MET A 15 3.78 6.64 -3.36
C MET A 15 4.56 7.72 -4.10
N THR A 16 3.88 8.80 -4.47
CA THR A 16 4.54 9.93 -5.16
C THR A 16 5.60 10.56 -4.28
N ASP A 17 5.28 10.79 -3.00
CA ASP A 17 6.21 11.41 -2.07
C ASP A 17 7.43 10.51 -1.83
N ILE A 18 7.22 9.21 -1.70
CA ILE A 18 8.30 8.23 -1.49
C ILE A 18 9.23 8.21 -2.71
N VAL A 19 8.66 8.09 -3.89
CA VAL A 19 9.44 8.01 -5.14
C VAL A 19 10.23 9.30 -5.35
N ARG A 20 9.60 10.44 -5.10
CA ARG A 20 10.26 11.74 -5.24
C ARG A 20 11.41 11.89 -4.25
N TYR A 21 11.22 11.46 -3.01
CA TYR A 21 12.27 11.52 -2.00
C TYR A 21 13.50 10.72 -2.43
N ILE A 22 13.29 9.49 -2.92
CA ILE A 22 14.40 8.64 -3.34
C ILE A 22 15.07 9.22 -4.59
N SER A 23 14.29 9.70 -5.54
CA SER A 23 14.82 10.22 -6.79
C SER A 23 15.63 11.51 -6.59
N LYS A 24 15.08 12.43 -5.78
CA LYS A 24 15.66 13.77 -5.65
C LYS A 24 16.53 13.93 -4.42
N ASP A 25 16.00 13.60 -3.24
CA ASP A 25 16.74 13.81 -2.00
C ASP A 25 17.88 12.82 -1.86
N LEU A 26 17.67 11.57 -2.22
CA LEU A 26 18.71 10.55 -2.20
C LEU A 26 19.45 10.46 -3.53
N GLN A 27 19.06 11.24 -4.52
CA GLN A 27 19.71 11.32 -5.82
C GLN A 27 19.86 9.94 -6.49
N ASN A 28 18.81 9.13 -6.42
CA ASN A 28 18.84 7.78 -6.96
C ASN A 28 17.59 7.50 -7.80
N PRO A 29 17.50 8.11 -9.00
CA PRO A 29 16.31 7.92 -9.85
C PRO A 29 16.09 6.47 -10.28
N ASP A 30 17.14 5.68 -10.43
CA ASP A 30 16.97 4.28 -10.82
C ASP A 30 16.27 3.49 -9.72
N ALA A 31 16.69 3.69 -8.46
CA ALA A 31 16.03 3.05 -7.33
C ALA A 31 14.59 3.52 -7.18
N ALA A 32 14.33 4.81 -7.44
CA ALA A 32 12.99 5.37 -7.39
C ALA A 32 12.08 4.71 -8.41
N ASN A 33 12.54 4.57 -9.65
CA ASN A 33 11.77 3.92 -10.70
C ASN A 33 11.52 2.44 -10.39
N HIS A 34 12.53 1.76 -9.88
CA HIS A 34 12.41 0.36 -9.50
C HIS A 34 11.34 0.17 -8.43
N LEU A 35 11.33 1.03 -7.42
CA LEU A 35 10.35 0.95 -6.35
C LEU A 35 8.95 1.28 -6.85
N ALA A 36 8.80 2.27 -7.75
CA ALA A 36 7.50 2.60 -8.33
C ALA A 36 6.90 1.38 -9.03
N VAL A 37 7.71 0.66 -9.81
CA VAL A 37 7.28 -0.56 -10.49
C VAL A 37 6.87 -1.63 -9.45
N LYS A 38 7.67 -1.77 -8.38
CA LYS A 38 7.37 -2.74 -7.33
C LYS A 38 6.05 -2.45 -6.63
N PHE A 39 5.72 -1.19 -6.40
CA PHE A 39 4.43 -0.84 -5.81
C PHE A 39 3.26 -1.27 -6.71
N ILE A 40 3.37 -1.02 -8.01
CA ILE A 40 2.31 -1.39 -8.94
C ILE A 40 2.18 -2.92 -9.06
N GLU A 41 3.31 -3.63 -9.17
CA GLU A 41 3.30 -5.09 -9.23
C GLU A 41 2.67 -5.69 -7.98
N ALA A 42 3.02 -5.14 -6.82
CA ALA A 42 2.46 -5.62 -5.55
C ALA A 42 0.94 -5.43 -5.50
N ALA A 43 0.47 -4.24 -5.90
CA ALA A 43 -0.96 -3.96 -5.92
C ALA A 43 -1.68 -4.90 -6.89
N GLU A 44 -1.12 -5.11 -8.07
CA GLU A 44 -1.74 -5.99 -9.07
C GLU A 44 -1.80 -7.43 -8.61
N SER A 45 -0.80 -7.88 -7.86
CA SER A 45 -0.78 -9.25 -7.35
C SER A 45 -1.96 -9.55 -6.41
N LEU A 46 -2.52 -8.51 -5.78
CA LEU A 46 -3.65 -8.66 -4.88
C LEU A 46 -4.95 -8.96 -5.60
N LEU A 47 -5.01 -8.73 -6.90
CA LEU A 47 -6.26 -8.93 -7.65
C LEU A 47 -6.62 -10.40 -7.82
N THR A 48 -5.64 -11.30 -7.71
CA THR A 48 -5.89 -12.73 -7.82
C THR A 48 -6.23 -13.33 -6.46
N PHE A 49 -5.47 -13.02 -5.41
CA PHE A 49 -5.65 -13.60 -4.08
C PHE A 49 -5.54 -12.53 -3.00
N PRO A 50 -6.51 -11.61 -2.90
CA PRO A 50 -6.40 -10.52 -1.92
C PRO A 50 -6.41 -10.99 -0.48
N TYR A 51 -7.02 -12.14 -0.21
CA TYR A 51 -7.10 -12.68 1.16
C TYR A 51 -5.88 -13.49 1.56
N ALA A 52 -4.91 -13.69 0.65
CA ALA A 52 -3.65 -14.32 1.01
C ALA A 52 -2.81 -13.44 1.92
N ALA A 53 -2.98 -12.12 1.82
CA ALA A 53 -2.28 -11.18 2.70
C ALA A 53 -2.92 -11.19 4.08
N PRO A 54 -2.12 -11.10 5.15
CA PRO A 54 -2.67 -11.16 6.51
C PRO A 54 -3.46 -9.90 6.87
N VAL A 55 -4.42 -10.09 7.77
CA VAL A 55 -5.14 -8.98 8.37
C VAL A 55 -4.18 -8.25 9.29
N TYR A 56 -4.22 -6.91 9.25
CA TYR A 56 -3.45 -6.08 10.15
C TYR A 56 -4.21 -5.98 11.49
N HIS A 57 -3.50 -6.30 12.58
CA HIS A 57 -4.07 -6.25 13.91
C HIS A 57 -3.54 -5.00 14.63
N PRO A 58 -4.30 -3.89 14.64
CA PRO A 58 -3.83 -2.65 15.23
C PRO A 58 -3.84 -2.71 16.76
N ILE A 59 -3.05 -1.82 17.38
CA ILE A 59 -3.07 -1.67 18.82
C ILE A 59 -4.39 -1.06 19.27
N ARG A 60 -4.94 -0.14 18.46
CA ARG A 60 -6.23 0.51 18.71
C ARG A 60 -7.21 0.10 17.63
N PRO A 61 -8.52 0.04 17.93
CA PRO A 61 -9.51 -0.24 16.91
C PRO A 61 -9.46 0.78 15.78
N LEU A 62 -9.60 0.30 14.54
CA LEU A 62 -9.67 1.14 13.36
C LEU A 62 -11.06 1.03 12.77
N ASN A 63 -11.43 2.01 11.93
CA ASN A 63 -12.75 2.03 11.30
C ASN A 63 -12.94 0.92 10.29
N HIS A 64 -11.86 0.39 9.74
CA HIS A 64 -11.89 -0.63 8.71
C HIS A 64 -10.93 -1.75 9.04
N GLU A 65 -11.22 -2.95 8.51
CA GLU A 65 -10.29 -4.06 8.61
C GLU A 65 -9.29 -3.94 7.47
N TYR A 66 -8.07 -3.59 7.81
CA TYR A 66 -7.00 -3.49 6.83
C TYR A 66 -6.23 -4.79 6.71
N ARG A 67 -5.76 -5.06 5.51
CA ARG A 67 -4.74 -6.06 5.25
C ARG A 67 -3.49 -5.35 4.80
N LYS A 68 -2.35 -6.01 4.91
CA LYS A 68 -1.10 -5.37 4.52
C LYS A 68 -0.17 -6.34 3.84
N ILE A 69 0.63 -5.82 2.93
CA ILE A 69 1.76 -6.55 2.35
C ILE A 69 2.99 -5.67 2.44
N THR A 70 4.14 -6.33 2.45
CA THR A 70 5.42 -5.62 2.51
C THR A 70 5.96 -5.44 1.09
N VAL A 71 6.39 -4.23 0.77
CA VAL A 71 7.06 -3.92 -0.49
C VAL A 71 8.37 -3.24 -0.10
N GLN A 72 9.46 -3.99 -0.09
CA GLN A 72 10.76 -3.56 0.41
C GLN A 72 10.65 -3.02 1.83
N ASN A 73 10.94 -1.75 2.08
CA ASN A 73 10.87 -1.16 3.41
C ASN A 73 9.54 -0.48 3.71
N TYR A 74 8.52 -0.74 2.89
CA TYR A 74 7.23 -0.08 3.00
C TYR A 74 6.12 -1.10 3.21
N LEU A 75 5.07 -0.65 3.86
CA LEU A 75 3.85 -1.44 4.06
C LEU A 75 2.75 -0.84 3.21
N MET A 76 2.09 -1.69 2.43
CA MET A 76 0.96 -1.29 1.61
C MET A 76 -0.29 -1.82 2.29
N PHE A 77 -1.11 -0.89 2.80
CA PHE A 77 -2.36 -1.22 3.49
C PHE A 77 -3.52 -1.15 2.52
N PHE A 78 -4.38 -2.14 2.56
CA PHE A 78 -5.49 -2.19 1.62
C PHE A 78 -6.74 -2.79 2.25
N LEU A 79 -7.88 -2.53 1.60
CA LEU A 79 -9.19 -3.04 1.98
C LEU A 79 -9.72 -3.90 0.84
N VAL A 80 -10.49 -4.93 1.20
CA VAL A 80 -11.16 -5.76 0.20
C VAL A 80 -12.65 -5.59 0.40
N THR A 81 -13.36 -5.17 -0.66
CA THR A 81 -14.81 -5.00 -0.63
C THR A 81 -15.44 -6.05 -1.54
N GLU A 82 -16.08 -7.05 -0.93
CA GLU A 82 -16.63 -8.16 -1.69
C GLU A 82 -17.85 -7.76 -2.52
N GLU A 83 -18.63 -6.83 -2.03
CA GLU A 83 -19.85 -6.41 -2.73
C GLU A 83 -19.59 -5.99 -4.16
N ASN A 84 -18.52 -5.26 -4.39
CA ASN A 84 -18.17 -4.80 -5.73
C ASN A 84 -16.85 -5.37 -6.22
N LYS A 85 -16.32 -6.37 -5.53
CA LYS A 85 -15.05 -7.04 -5.89
C LYS A 85 -13.94 -6.05 -6.14
N THR A 86 -13.66 -5.21 -5.14
CA THR A 86 -12.67 -4.15 -5.25
C THR A 86 -11.58 -4.30 -4.18
N VAL A 87 -10.34 -4.19 -4.61
CA VAL A 87 -9.18 -4.03 -3.72
C VAL A 87 -8.82 -2.56 -3.75
N THR A 88 -8.88 -1.91 -2.60
CA THR A 88 -8.59 -0.48 -2.47
C THR A 88 -7.31 -0.29 -1.69
N ILE A 89 -6.29 0.27 -2.34
CA ILE A 89 -5.03 0.59 -1.67
C ILE A 89 -5.25 1.88 -0.89
N ALA A 90 -5.15 1.79 0.43
CA ALA A 90 -5.49 2.90 1.32
C ALA A 90 -4.29 3.76 1.67
N ARG A 91 -3.16 3.15 2.00
CA ARG A 91 -1.95 3.86 2.38
C ARG A 91 -0.72 3.05 2.00
N VAL A 92 0.39 3.75 1.77
CA VAL A 92 1.71 3.14 1.64
C VAL A 92 2.62 3.88 2.60
N ILE A 93 3.13 3.19 3.63
CA ILE A 93 3.80 3.82 4.76
C ILE A 93 5.12 3.12 5.03
N TYR A 94 6.18 3.90 5.33
CA TYR A 94 7.45 3.34 5.72
C TYR A 94 7.26 2.45 6.96
N ALA A 95 7.82 1.25 6.92
CA ALA A 95 7.55 0.23 7.94
C ALA A 95 7.97 0.64 9.36
N LYS A 96 8.87 1.60 9.49
CA LYS A 96 9.33 2.07 10.81
C LYS A 96 8.56 3.27 11.33
N ARG A 97 7.54 3.74 10.60
CA ARG A 97 6.71 4.83 11.08
C ARG A 97 5.59 4.30 11.95
N ASP A 98 4.96 5.20 12.70
CA ASP A 98 3.80 4.85 13.53
C ASP A 98 2.56 4.76 12.62
N TYR A 99 2.49 3.66 11.84
CA TYR A 99 1.42 3.49 10.86
C TYR A 99 0.05 3.28 11.51
N ASP A 100 0.02 2.75 12.72
CA ASP A 100 -1.24 2.56 13.44
C ASP A 100 -1.94 3.91 13.62
N ARG A 101 -1.19 4.91 13.98
CA ARG A 101 -1.70 6.27 14.16
C ARG A 101 -2.09 6.90 12.83
N LEU A 102 -1.33 6.63 11.76
CA LEU A 102 -1.62 7.16 10.43
C LEU A 102 -2.87 6.58 9.80
N LEU A 103 -3.26 5.38 10.23
CA LEU A 103 -4.46 4.71 9.73
C LEU A 103 -5.72 5.10 10.51
N SER A 104 -5.56 5.70 11.67
CA SER A 104 -6.68 6.08 12.53
C SER A 104 -7.53 7.19 11.96
#